data_2b4e1f76679b710dc236b3507a22eff0
#
_entry.id   2b4e1f76679b710dc236b3507a22eff0
#
_cell.length_a   1.000
_cell.length_b   1.000
_cell.length_c   1.000
_cell.angle_alpha   90.00
_cell.angle_beta   90.00
_cell.angle_gamma   90.00
#
_symmetry.space_group_name_H-M   'P 1'
#
loop_
_entity.id
_entity.type
_entity.pdbx_description
1 polymer ?
#
loop_
_entity_poly.entity_id
_entity_poly.type
_entity_poly.pdbx_seq_one_letter_code
_entity_poly.pdbx_strand_id
1 'polypeptide(L)' 'MAKEEPIQVEGKITETLPNATFKVEIEGGHKVLAHVSGKMRMHYIKILPGDKVLLELSPYDLTRGRIIYRK' A
#
# COMPACT_ATOMS: atom_id res chain seq x y z
N MET A 1 -5.90 10.78 25.25
CA MET A 1 -6.23 11.00 23.86
C MET A 1 -5.80 9.79 23.03
N ALA A 2 -6.75 9.17 22.38
CA ALA A 2 -6.44 7.98 21.61
C ALA A 2 -5.65 8.36 20.37
N LYS A 3 -4.48 7.78 20.25
CA LYS A 3 -3.66 7.96 19.06
C LYS A 3 -4.11 6.91 18.05
N GLU A 4 -4.63 7.37 16.94
CA GLU A 4 -5.10 6.44 15.94
C GLU A 4 -3.92 5.82 15.20
N GLU A 5 -3.82 4.52 15.27
CA GLU A 5 -2.75 3.79 14.62
C GLU A 5 -3.19 3.34 13.23
N PRO A 6 -2.30 3.46 12.24
CA PRO A 6 -2.61 2.94 10.92
C PRO A 6 -2.85 1.43 10.97
N ILE A 7 -3.76 0.98 10.14
CA ILE A 7 -4.03 -0.45 10.00
C ILE A 7 -3.04 -1.02 9.01
N GLN A 8 -2.23 -1.99 9.45
CA GLN A 8 -1.28 -2.64 8.57
C GLN A 8 -1.90 -3.90 8.00
N VAL A 9 -1.85 -4.02 6.68
CA VAL A 9 -2.39 -5.19 5.98
C VAL A 9 -1.46 -5.61 4.87
N GLU A 10 -1.53 -6.86 4.50
CA GLU A 10 -0.81 -7.37 3.35
C GLU A 10 -1.70 -7.28 2.12
N GLY A 11 -1.09 -6.97 0.99
CA GLY A 11 -1.81 -6.90 -0.25
C GLY A 11 -0.96 -7.36 -1.42
N LYS A 12 -1.62 -7.56 -2.54
CA LYS A 12 -0.97 -7.96 -3.78
C LYS A 12 -1.17 -6.86 -4.81
N ILE A 13 -0.10 -6.46 -5.46
CA ILE A 13 -0.16 -5.44 -6.50
C ILE A 13 -0.91 -6.01 -7.69
N THR A 14 -1.98 -5.37 -8.10
CA THR A 14 -2.77 -5.80 -9.27
C THR A 14 -2.52 -4.93 -10.48
N GLU A 15 -2.16 -3.67 -10.27
CA GLU A 15 -1.92 -2.74 -11.36
C GLU A 15 -0.98 -1.63 -10.91
N THR A 16 -0.13 -1.19 -11.82
CA THR A 16 0.73 -0.03 -11.58
C THR A 16 0.12 1.18 -12.28
N LEU A 17 0.11 2.30 -11.58
CA LEU A 17 -0.44 3.55 -12.08
C LEU A 17 0.64 4.62 -12.12
N PRO A 18 0.40 5.74 -12.82
CA PRO A 18 1.35 6.85 -12.82
C PRO A 18 1.57 7.42 -11.40
N ASN A 19 2.67 8.15 -11.25
CA ASN A 19 3.01 8.86 -10.01
C ASN A 19 3.23 7.94 -8.80
N ALA A 20 3.86 6.79 -9.05
CA ALA A 20 4.22 5.84 -8.00
C ALA A 20 2.98 5.40 -7.19
N THR A 21 1.86 5.26 -7.87
CA THR A 21 0.60 4.81 -7.30
C THR A 21 0.30 3.41 -7.80
N PHE A 22 -0.33 2.59 -6.97
CA PHE A 22 -0.59 1.19 -7.30
C PHE A 22 -1.98 0.80 -6.85
N LYS A 23 -2.61 -0.09 -7.62
CA LYS A 23 -3.82 -0.76 -7.15
C LYS A 23 -3.39 -2.03 -6.45
N VAL A 24 -3.84 -2.17 -5.22
CA VAL A 24 -3.47 -3.30 -4.37
C VAL A 24 -4.75 -4.02 -3.95
N GLU A 25 -4.76 -5.32 -4.10
CA GLU A 25 -5.86 -6.14 -3.58
C GLU A 25 -5.46 -6.68 -2.23
N ILE A 26 -6.26 -6.37 -1.22
CA ILE A 26 -6.06 -6.86 0.13
C ILE A 26 -7.01 -8.02 0.41
N GLU A 27 -6.87 -8.64 1.57
CA GLU A 27 -7.71 -9.74 1.98
C GLU A 27 -9.20 -9.37 1.91
N GLY A 28 -10.01 -10.29 1.45
CA GLY A 28 -11.43 -10.04 1.26
C GLY A 28 -11.79 -9.47 -0.11
N GLY A 29 -10.82 -9.33 -1.00
CA GLY A 29 -11.05 -8.84 -2.35
C GLY A 29 -11.19 -7.34 -2.48
N HIS A 30 -10.94 -6.61 -1.40
CA HIS A 30 -10.98 -5.14 -1.43
C HIS A 30 -9.79 -4.58 -2.19
N LYS A 31 -10.05 -3.58 -3.02
CA LYS A 31 -8.98 -2.91 -3.75
C LYS A 31 -8.69 -1.57 -3.10
N VAL A 32 -7.41 -1.32 -2.91
CA VAL A 32 -6.92 -0.10 -2.27
C VAL A 32 -6.01 0.62 -3.23
N LEU A 33 -6.16 1.93 -3.29
CA LEU A 33 -5.25 2.77 -4.06
C LEU A 33 -4.10 3.13 -3.13
N ALA A 34 -2.91 2.67 -3.45
CA ALA A 34 -1.75 2.85 -2.57
C ALA A 34 -0.63 3.61 -3.27
N HIS A 35 0.09 4.38 -2.50
CA HIS A 35 1.30 5.03 -3.00
C HIS A 35 2.51 4.53 -2.20
N VAL A 36 3.70 4.72 -2.75
CA VAL A 36 4.92 4.28 -2.10
C VAL A 36 5.32 5.28 -1.03
N SER A 37 5.74 4.78 0.14
CA SER A 37 6.26 5.67 1.18
C SER A 37 7.55 6.33 0.71
N GLY A 38 7.87 7.49 1.30
CA GLY A 38 9.10 8.19 0.97
C GLY A 38 10.34 7.35 1.24
N LYS A 39 10.30 6.54 2.28
CA LYS A 39 11.41 5.66 2.63
C LYS A 39 11.67 4.63 1.54
N MET A 40 10.63 4.03 0.99
CA MET A 40 10.77 3.06 -0.09
C MET A 40 11.24 3.71 -1.38
N ARG A 41 10.80 4.93 -1.63
CA ARG A 41 11.26 5.71 -2.78
C ARG A 41 12.77 5.93 -2.75
N MET A 42 13.29 6.24 -1.56
CA MET A 42 14.71 6.50 -1.40
C MET A 42 15.57 5.28 -1.70
N HIS A 43 15.01 4.09 -1.53
CA HIS A 43 15.74 2.84 -1.79
C HIS A 43 15.49 2.30 -3.19
N TYR A 44 14.78 3.04 -4.03
CA TYR A 44 14.51 2.64 -5.43
C TYR A 44 13.92 1.24 -5.54
N ILE A 45 13.08 0.86 -4.60
CA ILE A 45 12.47 -0.46 -4.63
C ILE A 45 11.46 -0.51 -5.77
N LYS A 46 11.69 -1.41 -6.71
CA LYS A 46 10.82 -1.57 -7.85
C LYS A 46 9.65 -2.48 -7.48
N ILE A 47 8.44 -2.00 -7.71
CA ILE A 47 7.23 -2.75 -7.41
C ILE A 47 6.53 -3.08 -8.72
N LEU A 48 6.21 -4.36 -8.91
CA LEU A 48 5.59 -4.86 -10.13
C LEU A 48 4.27 -5.55 -9.81
N PRO A 49 3.36 -5.66 -10.79
CA PRO A 49 2.14 -6.44 -10.61
C PRO A 49 2.48 -7.86 -10.17
N GLY A 50 1.72 -8.36 -9.21
CA GLY A 50 1.96 -9.67 -8.63
C GLY A 50 2.81 -9.65 -7.37
N ASP A 51 3.48 -8.56 -7.08
CA ASP A 51 4.29 -8.45 -5.87
C ASP A 51 3.41 -8.36 -4.63
N LYS A 52 3.88 -8.96 -3.55
CA LYS A 52 3.23 -8.83 -2.25
C LYS A 52 3.88 -7.71 -1.47
N VAL A 53 3.04 -6.89 -0.86
CA VAL A 53 3.51 -5.73 -0.11
C VAL A 53 2.77 -5.63 1.20
N LEU A 54 3.40 -4.94 2.14
CA LEU A 54 2.75 -4.55 3.38
C LEU A 54 2.39 -3.08 3.24
N LEU A 55 1.14 -2.75 3.54
CA LEU A 55 0.69 -1.37 3.42
C LEU A 55 -0.06 -0.94 4.67
N GLU A 56 -0.08 0.36 4.87
CA GLU A 56 -0.83 0.97 5.96
C GLU A 56 -2.07 1.65 5.39
N LEU A 57 -3.21 1.38 6.01
CA LEU A 57 -4.47 2.02 5.66
C LEU A 57 -4.81 3.05 6.72
N SER A 58 -5.40 4.17 6.28
CA SER A 58 -5.96 5.12 7.23
C SER A 58 -7.24 4.55 7.81
N PRO A 59 -7.43 4.61 9.13
CA PRO A 59 -8.71 4.19 9.70
C PRO A 59 -9.88 5.06 9.25
N TYR A 60 -9.59 6.25 8.72
CA TYR A 60 -10.62 7.13 8.20
C TYR A 60 -10.98 6.85 6.75
N ASP A 61 -10.07 6.22 6.01
CA ASP A 61 -10.31 5.94 4.59
C ASP A 61 -9.61 4.65 4.21
N LEU A 62 -10.35 3.55 4.24
CA LEU A 62 -9.81 2.23 3.95
C LEU A 62 -9.63 1.98 2.45
N THR A 63 -9.97 2.95 1.61
CA THR A 63 -9.77 2.82 0.17
C THR A 63 -8.42 3.32 -0.28
N ARG A 64 -7.67 3.96 0.62
CA ARG A 64 -6.34 4.49 0.33
C ARG A 64 -5.33 3.98 1.34
N GLY A 65 -4.13 3.73 0.84
CA GLY A 65 -3.07 3.24 1.70
C GLY A 65 -1.71 3.70 1.25
N ARG A 66 -0.71 3.31 2.02
CA ARG A 66 0.68 3.61 1.73
C ARG A 66 1.48 2.34 1.86
N ILE A 67 2.24 2.02 0.81
CA ILE A 67 3.11 0.84 0.82
C ILE A 67 4.33 1.17 1.66
N ILE A 68 4.56 0.38 2.70
CA ILE A 68 5.66 0.59 3.64
C ILE A 68 6.72 -0.49 3.55
N TYR A 69 6.41 -1.61 2.93
CA TYR A 69 7.36 -2.69 2.83
C TYR A 69 6.99 -3.60 1.65
N ARG A 70 8.00 -4.09 0.95
CA ARG A 70 7.83 -5.07 -0.12
C ARG A 70 8.36 -6.41 0.36
N LYS A 71 7.55 -7.41 0.22
CA LYS A 71 7.93 -8.78 0.61
C LYS A 71 8.72 -9.50 -0.45
#